data_29e739afb304909cf7be194d6b51268b
#
_entry.id   29e739afb304909cf7be194d6b51268b
#
_cell.length_a   1.000
_cell.length_b   1.000
_cell.length_c   1.000
_cell.angle_alpha   90.00
_cell.angle_beta   90.00
_cell.angle_gamma   90.00
#
_symmetry.space_group_name_H-M   'P 1'
#
loop_
_entity.id
_entity.type
_entity.pdbx_description
1 polymer ?
#
loop_
_entity_poly.entity_id
_entity_poly.type
_entity_poly.pdbx_seq_one_letter_code
_entity_poly.pdbx_strand_id
1 'polypeptide(L)'
;VDADQELFRALGDPTRRTILVELADRDGQTLFEICGRLVMKHGLTSSRQAISQHLAVLEQAGLVRARRQGRYKFRHLDTGPLRALVERWPIDREAPP
;
A
#
# COMPACT_ATOMS: atom_id res chain seq x y z
N VAL A 1 -9.23 6.17 -16.70
CA VAL A 1 -8.68 4.92 -16.20
C VAL A 1 -9.62 4.32 -15.16
N ASP A 2 -9.87 3.05 -15.29
CA ASP A 2 -10.73 2.32 -14.39
C ASP A 2 -10.08 2.20 -13.01
N ALA A 3 -10.83 2.50 -11.96
CA ALA A 3 -10.34 2.42 -10.58
C ALA A 3 -9.87 1.00 -10.25
N ASP A 4 -10.55 -0.03 -10.77
CA ASP A 4 -10.15 -1.41 -10.55
C ASP A 4 -8.81 -1.73 -11.22
N GLN A 5 -8.58 -1.19 -12.41
CA GLN A 5 -7.29 -1.37 -13.08
C GLN A 5 -6.16 -0.78 -12.27
N GLU A 6 -6.36 0.39 -11.71
CA GLU A 6 -5.34 1.01 -10.85
C GLU A 6 -5.08 0.18 -9.61
N LEU A 7 -6.13 -0.36 -9.01
CA LEU A 7 -6.02 -1.22 -7.85
C LEU A 7 -5.21 -2.48 -8.18
N PHE A 8 -5.58 -3.19 -9.24
CA PHE A 8 -4.88 -4.42 -9.63
C PHE A 8 -3.44 -4.15 -10.03
N ARG A 9 -3.21 -3.05 -10.74
CA ARG A 9 -1.85 -2.66 -11.09
C ARG A 9 -1.01 -2.41 -9.85
N ALA A 10 -1.55 -1.69 -8.88
CA ALA A 10 -0.83 -1.41 -7.64
C ALA A 10 -0.49 -2.70 -6.89
N LEU A 11 -1.43 -3.64 -6.83
CA LEU A 11 -1.24 -4.91 -6.13
C LEU A 11 -0.37 -5.88 -6.91
N GLY A 12 -0.14 -5.63 -8.20
CA GLY A 12 0.61 -6.55 -9.06
C GLY A 12 2.11 -6.56 -8.83
N ASP A 13 2.64 -5.63 -8.06
CA ASP A 13 4.08 -5.53 -7.82
C ASP A 13 4.44 -6.02 -6.40
N PRO A 14 5.42 -6.92 -6.28
CA PRO A 14 5.78 -7.46 -4.97
C PRO A 14 6.29 -6.41 -3.98
N THR A 15 7.05 -5.43 -4.45
CA THR A 15 7.54 -4.36 -3.58
C THR A 15 6.38 -3.54 -3.02
N ARG A 16 5.40 -3.22 -3.86
CA ARG A 16 4.23 -2.49 -3.41
C ARG A 16 3.42 -3.27 -2.40
N ARG A 17 3.25 -4.57 -2.60
CA ARG A 17 2.58 -5.41 -1.60
C ARG A 17 3.34 -5.41 -0.27
N THR A 18 4.67 -5.44 -0.33
CA THR A 18 5.49 -5.38 0.89
C THR A 18 5.33 -4.05 1.60
N ILE A 19 5.24 -2.95 0.86
CA ILE A 19 4.97 -1.63 1.46
C ILE A 19 3.64 -1.64 2.19
N LEU A 20 2.61 -2.24 1.60
CA LEU A 20 1.29 -2.32 2.24
C LEU A 20 1.35 -3.17 3.52
N VAL A 21 2.07 -4.28 3.50
CA VAL A 21 2.27 -5.11 4.69
C VAL A 21 2.98 -4.30 5.78
N GLU A 22 3.99 -3.53 5.40
CA GLU A 22 4.73 -2.71 6.34
C GLU A 22 3.84 -1.64 6.98
N LEU A 23 3.00 -0.98 6.19
CA LEU A 23 2.06 0.01 6.71
C LEU A 23 0.96 -0.62 7.54
N ALA A 24 0.55 -1.85 7.23
CA ALA A 24 -0.40 -2.58 8.07
C ALA A 24 0.18 -2.89 9.44
N ASP A 25 1.48 -3.19 9.49
CA ASP A 25 2.18 -3.44 10.73
C ASP A 25 2.39 -2.14 11.53
N ARG A 26 2.78 -1.09 10.84
CA ARG A 26 2.98 0.22 11.48
C ARG A 26 2.48 1.31 10.53
N ASP A 27 1.31 1.82 10.80
CA ASP A 27 0.68 2.86 9.98
C ASP A 27 1.32 4.23 10.24
N GLY A 28 1.21 5.13 9.27
CA GLY A 28 1.65 6.50 9.44
C GLY A 28 3.16 6.67 9.46
N GLN A 29 3.82 6.30 8.37
CA GLN A 29 5.28 6.39 8.27
C GLN A 29 5.69 7.42 7.23
N THR A 30 6.84 8.06 7.48
CA THR A 30 7.49 8.90 6.48
C THR A 30 8.21 8.01 5.46
N LEU A 31 8.58 8.62 4.33
CA LEU A 31 9.35 7.91 3.31
C LEU A 31 10.65 7.34 3.89
N PHE A 32 11.33 8.13 4.71
CA PHE A 32 12.58 7.70 5.35
C PHE A 32 12.35 6.46 6.21
N GLU A 33 11.29 6.46 7.02
CA GLU A 33 10.96 5.33 7.88
C GLU A 33 10.61 4.09 7.07
N ILE A 34 9.81 4.25 6.02
CA ILE A 34 9.42 3.14 5.15
C ILE A 34 10.67 2.52 4.54
N CYS A 35 11.56 3.33 3.97
CA CYS A 35 12.79 2.83 3.34
C CYS A 35 13.65 2.06 4.34
N GLY A 36 13.81 2.59 5.55
CA GLY A 36 14.60 1.93 6.58
C GLY A 36 14.03 0.58 6.99
N ARG A 37 12.72 0.53 7.18
CA ARG A 37 12.05 -0.71 7.60
C ARG A 37 12.04 -1.75 6.47
N LEU A 38 11.93 -1.30 5.22
CA LEU A 38 12.01 -2.23 4.08
C LEU A 38 13.36 -2.91 4.02
N VAL A 39 14.44 -2.18 4.28
CA VAL A 39 15.77 -2.76 4.33
C VAL A 39 15.91 -3.71 5.52
N MET A 40 15.54 -3.25 6.70
CA MET A 40 15.80 -3.99 7.94
C MET A 40 14.91 -5.20 8.14
N LYS A 41 13.65 -5.09 7.73
CA LYS A 41 12.67 -6.17 7.97
C LYS A 41 12.44 -7.05 6.75
N HIS A 42 12.66 -6.53 5.57
CA HIS A 42 12.29 -7.25 4.33
C HIS A 42 13.47 -7.43 3.37
N GLY A 43 14.63 -6.88 3.71
CA GLY A 43 15.81 -7.01 2.86
C GLY A 43 15.70 -6.30 1.51
N LEU A 44 14.79 -5.34 1.38
CA LEU A 44 14.58 -4.62 0.13
C LEU A 44 15.46 -3.38 0.10
N THR A 45 16.39 -3.33 -0.85
CA THR A 45 17.37 -2.26 -0.97
C THR A 45 17.07 -1.30 -2.12
N SER A 46 15.82 -1.14 -2.47
CA SER A 46 15.40 -0.22 -3.52
C SER A 46 15.78 1.22 -3.14
N SER A 47 16.05 2.04 -4.17
CA SER A 47 16.37 3.45 -3.93
C SER A 47 15.18 4.18 -3.35
N ARG A 48 15.46 5.28 -2.65
CA ARG A 48 14.41 6.15 -2.12
C ARG A 48 13.48 6.63 -3.22
N GLN A 49 14.05 6.97 -4.38
CA GLN A 49 13.26 7.43 -5.52
C GLN A 49 12.31 6.33 -6.01
N ALA A 50 12.80 5.09 -6.08
CA ALA A 50 11.96 3.97 -6.50
C ALA A 50 10.81 3.74 -5.52
N ILE A 51 11.09 3.79 -4.22
CA ILE A 51 10.05 3.64 -3.20
C ILE A 51 9.05 4.79 -3.29
N SER A 52 9.52 6.01 -3.51
CA SER A 52 8.64 7.16 -3.70
C SER A 52 7.68 6.95 -4.87
N GLN A 53 8.16 6.38 -5.98
CA GLN A 53 7.33 6.07 -7.14
C GLN A 53 6.32 4.98 -6.84
N HIS A 54 6.72 3.95 -6.09
CA HIS A 54 5.78 2.91 -5.66
C HIS A 54 4.68 3.49 -4.79
N LEU A 55 5.04 4.39 -3.88
CA LEU A 55 4.05 5.07 -3.04
C LEU A 55 3.08 5.90 -3.85
N ALA A 56 3.57 6.57 -4.90
CA ALA A 56 2.70 7.35 -5.79
C ALA A 56 1.67 6.46 -6.48
N VAL A 57 2.07 5.27 -6.93
CA VAL A 57 1.14 4.31 -7.53
C VAL A 57 0.10 3.85 -6.52
N LEU A 58 0.53 3.57 -5.28
CA LEU A 58 -0.38 3.16 -4.21
C LEU A 58 -1.35 4.28 -3.83
N GLU A 59 -0.88 5.52 -3.80
CA GLU A 59 -1.74 6.68 -3.53
C GLU A 59 -2.77 6.85 -4.63
N GLN A 60 -2.38 6.69 -5.88
CA GLN A 60 -3.27 6.81 -7.02
C GLN A 60 -4.37 5.74 -7.01
N ALA A 61 -4.04 4.56 -6.51
CA ALA A 61 -5.00 3.47 -6.35
C ALA A 61 -5.88 3.62 -5.10
N GLY A 62 -5.61 4.63 -4.27
CA GLY A 62 -6.37 4.86 -3.05
C GLY A 62 -6.01 3.94 -1.89
N LEU A 63 -4.92 3.18 -2.02
CA LEU A 63 -4.48 2.24 -0.97
C LEU A 63 -3.60 2.91 0.07
N VAL A 64 -3.04 4.06 -0.27
CA VAL A 64 -2.22 4.85 0.63
C VAL A 64 -2.70 6.29 0.58
N ARG A 65 -2.79 6.92 1.74
CA ARG A 65 -3.14 8.33 1.85
C ARG A 65 -1.98 9.07 2.48
N ALA A 66 -1.61 10.20 1.89
CA ALA A 66 -0.54 11.04 2.42
C ALA A 66 -1.13 12.15 3.27
N ARG A 67 -0.54 12.37 4.43
CA ARG A 67 -0.93 13.44 5.32
C ARG A 67 0.30 14.24 5.71
N ARG A 68 0.29 15.53 5.42
CA ARG A 68 1.39 16.40 5.79
C ARG A 68 1.16 16.94 7.19
N GLN A 69 2.22 16.88 8.00
CA GLN A 69 2.19 17.44 9.35
C GLN A 69 3.53 18.16 9.57
N GLY A 70 3.50 19.48 9.55
CA GLY A 70 4.70 20.28 9.58
C GLY A 70 5.52 20.04 8.31
N ARG A 71 6.79 19.70 8.48
CA ARG A 71 7.69 19.39 7.35
C ARG A 71 7.65 17.93 6.96
N TYR A 72 6.88 17.09 7.67
CA TYR A 72 6.83 15.67 7.44
C TYR A 72 5.59 15.28 6.66
N LYS A 73 5.73 14.27 5.83
CA LYS A 73 4.63 13.69 5.08
C LYS A 73 4.50 12.23 5.49
N PHE A 74 3.39 11.92 6.14
CA PHE A 74 3.13 10.57 6.65
C PHE A 74 2.23 9.82 5.68
N ARG A 75 2.54 8.56 5.45
CA ARG A 75 1.71 7.69 4.60
C ARG A 75 0.92 6.74 5.47
N HIS A 76 -0.36 6.66 5.18
CA HIS A 76 -1.31 5.83 5.91
C HIS A 76 -1.94 4.82 4.98
N LEU A 77 -2.11 3.60 5.47
CA LEU A 77 -2.80 2.56 4.74
C LEU A 77 -4.30 2.86 4.71
N ASP A 78 -4.91 2.69 3.55
CA ASP A 78 -6.36 2.79 3.39
C ASP A 78 -6.84 1.50 2.72
N THR A 79 -7.56 0.67 3.48
CA THR A 79 -8.06 -0.61 2.98
C THR A 79 -9.42 -0.49 2.29
N GLY A 80 -9.96 0.73 2.17
CA GLY A 80 -11.24 0.97 1.52
C GLY A 80 -11.37 0.33 0.16
N PRO A 81 -10.40 0.53 -0.76
CA PRO A 81 -10.47 -0.11 -2.08
C PRO A 81 -10.49 -1.63 -2.03
N LEU A 82 -9.76 -2.23 -1.09
CA LEU A 82 -9.76 -3.68 -0.93
C LEU A 82 -11.10 -4.18 -0.40
N ARG A 83 -11.68 -3.46 0.54
CA ARG A 83 -12.99 -3.78 1.08
C ARG A 83 -14.06 -3.73 -0.02
N ALA A 84 -14.03 -2.68 -0.84
CA ALA A 84 -14.96 -2.54 -1.95
C ALA A 84 -14.83 -3.70 -2.93
N LEU A 85 -13.60 -4.16 -3.18
CA LEU A 85 -13.34 -5.29 -4.04
C LEU A 85 -13.97 -6.57 -3.49
N VAL A 86 -13.78 -6.84 -2.20
CA VAL A 86 -14.34 -8.02 -1.56
C VAL A 86 -15.86 -7.99 -1.58
N GLU A 87 -16.45 -6.83 -1.41
CA GLU A 87 -17.91 -6.68 -1.45
C GLU A 87 -18.49 -7.00 -2.82
N ARG A 88 -17.73 -6.80 -3.88
CA ARG A 88 -18.17 -7.14 -5.23
C ARG A 88 -18.19 -8.64 -5.47
N TRP A 89 -17.35 -9.39 -4.79
CA TRP A 89 -17.30 -10.85 -4.86
C TRP A 89 -17.47 -11.40 -3.44
N PRO A 90 -18.68 -11.38 -2.90
CA PRO A 90 -18.88 -11.83 -1.53
C PRO A 90 -18.46 -13.28 -1.37
N ILE A 91 -17.77 -13.54 -0.29
CA ILE A 91 -17.34 -14.88 0.06
C ILE A 91 -18.41 -15.53 0.90
N ASP A 92 -18.96 -16.63 0.41
CA ASP A 92 -19.90 -17.43 1.16
C ASP A 92 -19.12 -18.34 2.11
N ARG A 93 -19.17 -18.01 3.39
CA ARG A 93 -18.48 -18.77 4.41
C ARG A 93 -19.09 -20.14 4.67
N GLU A 94 -20.30 -20.32 4.21
CA GLU A 94 -21.03 -21.57 4.37
C GLU A 94 -21.03 -22.37 3.08
N ALA A 95 -20.22 -21.98 2.12
CA ALA A 95 -20.09 -22.70 0.87
C ALA A 95 -19.75 -24.15 1.17
N PRO A 96 -20.38 -25.08 0.47
CA PRO A 96 -20.10 -26.49 0.69
C PRO A 96 -18.65 -26.80 0.38
N PRO A 97 -18.06 -27.74 1.09
CA PRO A 97 -16.66 -28.11 0.89
C PRO A 97 -16.40 -28.68 -0.50
#